data_56c3bc37e5e54b0591bec83577e1d2ee
#
_entry.id   56c3bc37e5e54b0591bec83577e1d2ee
#
_cell.length_a   1.000
_cell.length_b   1.000
_cell.length_c   1.000
_cell.angle_alpha   90.00
_cell.angle_beta   90.00
_cell.angle_gamma   90.00
#
_symmetry.space_group_name_H-M   'P 1'
#
loop_
_entity.id
_entity.type
_entity.pdbx_description
1 polymer ?
#
loop_
_entity_poly.entity_id
_entity_poly.type
_entity_poly.pdbx_seq_one_letter_code
_entity_poly.pdbx_strand_id
1 'polypeptide(L)'
;MMKVMFPLFCIGVLCLSSVFADENDYLRPIGRPREARAQRRQGGEAFPPLPLPVTPLRRSEKKRPPSPSALIGKVVWGGYLDYTGADGMTQRLFDWNMVPADCQMLLRRVKETLRLEYKTQTVDLATFSGDPSELPILHFSGGRTIRFTDAERVKLRKYLLDGGTILFDSIVGSPYFYRGAMEETRRILPESPVRRIDPDHAVFRMVRNTTSEKINGNRTIAPELDGAYIGSRLAVILSPF
;
A
#
# COMPACT_ATOMS: atom_id res chain seq x y z
N MET A 1 -29.43 -29.28 -48.18
CA MET A 1 -30.27 -29.62 -47.01
C MET A 1 -29.52 -30.70 -46.21
N MET A 2 -28.89 -30.31 -45.14
CA MET A 2 -28.20 -31.25 -44.24
C MET A 2 -28.52 -30.84 -42.80
N LYS A 3 -29.41 -31.64 -42.17
CA LYS A 3 -29.80 -31.52 -40.76
C LYS A 3 -28.65 -31.98 -39.88
N VAL A 4 -28.10 -31.09 -39.05
CA VAL A 4 -27.19 -31.44 -37.99
C VAL A 4 -28.00 -31.56 -36.71
N MET A 5 -28.04 -32.77 -36.18
CA MET A 5 -28.63 -33.17 -34.90
C MET A 5 -27.71 -32.77 -33.76
N PHE A 6 -28.21 -31.97 -32.82
CA PHE A 6 -27.55 -31.73 -31.52
C PHE A 6 -27.87 -32.83 -30.53
N PRO A 7 -26.91 -33.42 -29.82
CA PRO A 7 -27.21 -34.26 -28.68
C PRO A 7 -27.40 -33.39 -27.43
N LEU A 8 -28.51 -33.62 -26.75
CA LEU A 8 -28.80 -33.14 -25.40
C LEU A 8 -27.81 -33.77 -24.40
N PHE A 9 -26.96 -32.96 -23.82
CA PHE A 9 -26.11 -33.34 -22.70
C PHE A 9 -26.82 -32.95 -21.39
N CYS A 10 -27.32 -33.95 -20.67
CA CYS A 10 -27.78 -33.79 -19.28
C CYS A 10 -26.62 -33.47 -18.38
N ILE A 11 -26.53 -32.23 -17.94
CA ILE A 11 -25.59 -31.82 -16.90
C ILE A 11 -26.26 -32.05 -15.55
N GLY A 12 -25.81 -33.11 -14.86
CA GLY A 12 -26.14 -33.36 -13.47
C GLY A 12 -25.66 -32.22 -12.58
N VAL A 13 -26.60 -31.60 -11.89
CA VAL A 13 -26.34 -30.60 -10.85
C VAL A 13 -25.75 -31.33 -9.64
N LEU A 14 -24.43 -31.33 -9.51
CA LEU A 14 -23.77 -31.66 -8.27
C LEU A 14 -23.92 -30.44 -7.33
N CYS A 15 -24.85 -30.53 -6.38
CA CYS A 15 -24.88 -29.63 -5.23
C CYS A 15 -23.62 -29.84 -4.40
N LEU A 16 -22.58 -29.08 -4.68
CA LEU A 16 -21.51 -28.85 -3.74
C LEU A 16 -22.03 -27.81 -2.72
N SER A 17 -22.50 -28.31 -1.59
CA SER A 17 -22.71 -27.51 -0.39
C SER A 17 -21.33 -26.95 0.04
N SER A 18 -21.02 -25.77 -0.44
CA SER A 18 -19.91 -24.97 0.10
C SER A 18 -20.28 -24.63 1.55
N VAL A 19 -19.60 -25.28 2.49
CA VAL A 19 -19.55 -24.84 3.87
C VAL A 19 -18.86 -23.49 3.87
N PHE A 20 -19.64 -22.42 3.77
CA PHE A 20 -19.17 -21.09 4.10
C PHE A 20 -18.94 -21.09 5.62
N ALA A 21 -17.68 -21.12 6.05
CA ALA A 21 -17.35 -20.73 7.40
C ALA A 21 -17.82 -19.27 7.56
N ASP A 22 -18.83 -19.09 8.39
CA ASP A 22 -19.40 -17.78 8.69
C ASP A 22 -18.30 -16.94 9.37
N GLU A 23 -17.94 -15.83 8.76
CA GLU A 23 -16.93 -14.88 9.28
C GLU A 23 -17.28 -14.34 10.67
N ASN A 24 -18.50 -14.61 11.15
CA ASN A 24 -18.99 -14.23 12.48
C ASN A 24 -18.77 -15.29 13.56
N ASP A 25 -18.15 -16.42 13.26
CA ASP A 25 -17.93 -17.48 14.26
C ASP A 25 -16.99 -17.06 15.40
N TYR A 26 -16.20 -16.00 15.20
CA TYR A 26 -15.37 -15.36 16.23
C TYR A 26 -16.15 -14.45 17.18
N LEU A 27 -17.42 -14.18 16.90
CA LEU A 27 -18.30 -13.32 17.69
C LEU A 27 -19.38 -14.11 18.42
N ARG A 28 -19.33 -15.42 18.44
CA ARG A 28 -20.24 -16.20 19.30
C ARG A 28 -19.94 -15.82 20.74
N PRO A 29 -20.92 -15.24 21.46
CA PRO A 29 -20.73 -14.98 22.88
C PRO A 29 -20.45 -16.32 23.53
N ILE A 30 -19.27 -16.45 24.12
CA ILE A 30 -18.94 -17.53 25.03
C ILE A 30 -20.13 -17.67 25.94
N GLY A 31 -20.80 -18.83 25.88
CA GLY A 31 -22.13 -19.05 26.49
C GLY A 31 -22.24 -18.41 27.84
N ARG A 32 -23.41 -17.81 28.10
CA ARG A 32 -23.68 -17.10 29.36
C ARG A 32 -23.04 -17.84 30.52
N PRO A 33 -22.22 -17.20 31.34
CA PRO A 33 -21.67 -17.84 32.52
C PRO A 33 -22.86 -18.47 33.27
N ARG A 34 -22.80 -19.76 33.51
CA ARG A 34 -23.76 -20.41 34.40
C ARG A 34 -23.75 -19.59 35.69
N GLU A 35 -24.86 -18.97 36.02
CA GLU A 35 -25.03 -18.34 37.32
C GLU A 35 -24.65 -19.36 38.35
N ALA A 36 -23.48 -19.22 38.93
CA ALA A 36 -23.06 -20.02 40.07
C ALA A 36 -24.07 -19.66 41.19
N ARG A 37 -25.04 -20.58 41.43
CA ARG A 37 -25.93 -20.47 42.63
C ARG A 37 -24.98 -20.38 43.82
N ALA A 38 -24.92 -19.17 44.39
CA ALA A 38 -24.20 -18.93 45.61
C ALA A 38 -24.77 -19.90 46.69
N GLN A 39 -24.04 -20.96 46.99
CA GLN A 39 -24.31 -21.78 48.16
C GLN A 39 -24.08 -20.85 49.36
N ARG A 40 -25.20 -20.49 50.04
CA ARG A 40 -25.14 -19.85 51.32
C ARG A 40 -24.41 -20.78 52.29
N ARG A 41 -23.11 -20.57 52.49
CA ARG A 41 -22.42 -21.12 53.64
C ARG A 41 -22.91 -20.39 54.87
N GLN A 42 -23.72 -21.06 55.70
CA GLN A 42 -24.03 -20.63 57.03
C GLN A 42 -22.75 -20.69 57.89
N GLY A 43 -22.36 -19.55 58.47
CA GLY A 43 -21.29 -19.49 59.47
C GLY A 43 -19.93 -19.21 58.88
N GLY A 44 -19.65 -17.98 58.58
CA GLY A 44 -18.33 -17.41 58.33
C GLY A 44 -18.42 -15.91 58.33
N GLU A 45 -17.51 -15.24 58.99
CA GLU A 45 -17.44 -13.78 59.01
C GLU A 45 -17.56 -13.23 57.58
N ALA A 46 -18.57 -12.44 57.32
CA ALA A 46 -18.79 -11.79 56.03
C ALA A 46 -17.69 -10.72 55.88
N PHE A 47 -16.63 -11.07 55.14
CA PHE A 47 -15.74 -10.00 54.67
C PHE A 47 -16.56 -9.02 53.85
N PRO A 48 -16.45 -7.70 54.11
CA PRO A 48 -17.09 -6.73 53.26
C PRO A 48 -16.64 -6.96 51.80
N PRO A 49 -17.56 -6.89 50.82
CA PRO A 49 -17.19 -7.09 49.43
C PRO A 49 -16.06 -6.10 49.10
N LEU A 50 -14.96 -6.66 48.58
CA LEU A 50 -13.87 -5.83 48.09
C LEU A 50 -14.46 -4.77 47.14
N PRO A 51 -14.08 -3.50 47.32
CA PRO A 51 -14.57 -2.46 46.42
C PRO A 51 -14.19 -2.90 44.99
N LEU A 52 -15.21 -2.98 44.14
CA LEU A 52 -14.96 -3.26 42.73
C LEU A 52 -13.89 -2.29 42.22
N PRO A 53 -12.88 -2.76 41.55
CA PRO A 53 -11.89 -1.86 40.97
C PRO A 53 -12.68 -0.81 40.18
N VAL A 54 -12.49 0.47 40.53
CA VAL A 54 -13.12 1.57 39.82
C VAL A 54 -12.78 1.37 38.36
N THR A 55 -13.78 0.99 37.57
CA THR A 55 -13.61 0.89 36.12
C THR A 55 -13.08 2.25 35.70
N PRO A 56 -11.88 2.39 35.17
CA PRO A 56 -11.35 3.68 34.80
C PRO A 56 -12.42 4.32 33.92
N LEU A 57 -12.92 5.47 34.34
CA LEU A 57 -13.84 6.28 33.56
C LEU A 57 -13.33 6.22 32.14
N ARG A 58 -14.16 5.77 31.20
CA ARG A 58 -13.81 5.73 29.79
C ARG A 58 -13.16 7.07 29.49
N ARG A 59 -11.84 7.10 29.43
CA ARG A 59 -11.15 8.27 28.92
C ARG A 59 -11.73 8.49 27.55
N SER A 60 -12.44 9.58 27.41
CA SER A 60 -12.81 10.11 26.09
C SER A 60 -11.55 10.65 25.42
N GLU A 61 -10.53 9.79 25.33
CA GLU A 61 -9.36 10.08 24.54
C GLU A 61 -9.87 10.21 23.12
N LYS A 62 -9.97 11.45 22.65
CA LYS A 62 -10.12 11.69 21.21
C LYS A 62 -9.00 10.90 20.58
N LYS A 63 -9.35 9.82 19.85
CA LYS A 63 -8.37 9.07 19.09
C LYS A 63 -7.60 10.08 18.25
N ARG A 64 -6.32 10.23 18.54
CA ARG A 64 -5.49 11.09 17.73
C ARG A 64 -5.56 10.54 16.30
N PRO A 65 -5.75 11.40 15.29
CA PRO A 65 -5.69 10.95 13.93
C PRO A 65 -4.35 10.23 13.72
N PRO A 66 -4.31 9.18 12.90
CA PRO A 66 -3.04 8.50 12.62
C PRO A 66 -2.01 9.53 12.15
N SER A 67 -0.83 9.47 12.72
CA SER A 67 0.31 10.27 12.28
C SER A 67 1.23 9.36 11.46
N PRO A 68 1.65 9.78 10.29
CA PRO A 68 1.37 11.07 9.62
C PRO A 68 -0.02 11.11 8.97
N SER A 69 -0.58 12.31 8.80
CA SER A 69 -1.88 12.50 8.13
C SER A 69 -1.81 12.22 6.63
N ALA A 70 -0.68 12.48 6.00
CA ALA A 70 -0.36 12.11 4.63
C ALA A 70 0.67 10.98 4.60
N LEU A 71 0.35 9.89 3.88
CA LEU A 71 1.25 8.74 3.75
C LEU A 71 2.17 8.87 2.55
N ILE A 72 1.66 9.40 1.45
CA ILE A 72 2.34 9.45 0.16
C ILE A 72 2.38 10.88 -0.36
N GLY A 73 3.58 11.34 -0.67
CA GLY A 73 3.81 12.57 -1.41
C GLY A 73 4.08 12.29 -2.88
N LYS A 74 3.18 12.72 -3.76
CA LYS A 74 3.41 12.69 -5.19
C LYS A 74 4.32 13.86 -5.57
N VAL A 75 5.53 13.56 -6.00
CA VAL A 75 6.56 14.58 -6.20
C VAL A 75 6.44 15.22 -7.59
N VAL A 76 6.46 16.53 -7.61
CA VAL A 76 6.54 17.34 -8.84
C VAL A 76 7.96 17.25 -9.36
N TRP A 77 8.12 16.83 -10.61
CA TRP A 77 9.40 16.76 -11.29
C TRP A 77 9.22 16.92 -12.81
N GLY A 78 10.30 17.20 -13.51
CA GLY A 78 10.31 17.32 -14.97
C GLY A 78 9.56 18.55 -15.48
N GLY A 79 9.06 18.43 -16.69
CA GLY A 79 8.34 19.48 -17.38
C GLY A 79 6.93 19.05 -17.78
N TYR A 80 6.49 19.53 -18.93
CA TYR A 80 5.21 19.16 -19.51
C TYR A 80 5.34 18.95 -21.01
N LEU A 81 4.36 18.25 -21.57
CA LEU A 81 4.14 18.11 -23.00
C LEU A 81 2.72 18.57 -23.33
N ASP A 82 2.57 19.46 -24.28
CA ASP A 82 1.26 19.79 -24.81
C ASP A 82 0.87 18.76 -25.88
N TYR A 83 -0.21 18.02 -25.61
CA TYR A 83 -0.75 16.99 -26.47
C TYR A 83 -2.08 17.46 -27.05
N THR A 84 -2.21 17.44 -28.37
CA THR A 84 -3.47 17.75 -29.06
C THR A 84 -4.15 16.42 -29.41
N GLY A 85 -5.30 16.18 -28.79
CA GLY A 85 -6.12 14.99 -29.04
C GLY A 85 -6.76 15.01 -30.45
N ALA A 86 -7.36 13.89 -30.82
CA ALA A 86 -8.09 13.76 -32.08
C ALA A 86 -9.33 14.69 -32.18
N ASP A 87 -9.81 15.17 -31.04
CA ASP A 87 -10.86 16.16 -30.86
C ASP A 87 -10.40 17.61 -31.08
N GLY A 88 -9.11 17.82 -31.37
CA GLY A 88 -8.48 19.14 -31.50
C GLY A 88 -8.24 19.88 -30.18
N MET A 89 -8.56 19.26 -29.04
CA MET A 89 -8.30 19.86 -27.73
C MET A 89 -6.83 19.64 -27.33
N THR A 90 -6.15 20.72 -26.95
CA THR A 90 -4.79 20.66 -26.41
C THR A 90 -4.85 20.47 -24.91
N GLN A 91 -4.26 19.39 -24.44
CA GLN A 91 -4.12 19.06 -23.02
C GLN A 91 -2.66 19.13 -22.64
N ARG A 92 -2.38 19.66 -21.44
CA ARG A 92 -1.04 19.69 -20.87
C ARG A 92 -0.81 18.46 -20.00
N LEU A 93 0.13 17.64 -20.42
CA LEU A 93 0.55 16.43 -19.69
C LEU A 93 1.86 16.74 -18.97
N PHE A 94 1.83 16.72 -17.64
CA PHE A 94 3.01 16.88 -16.81
C PHE A 94 3.72 15.55 -16.64
N ASP A 95 5.07 15.56 -16.69
CA ASP A 95 5.90 14.36 -16.53
C ASP A 95 5.58 13.59 -15.24
N TRP A 96 5.38 14.32 -14.15
CA TRP A 96 5.08 13.77 -12.82
C TRP A 96 3.62 13.35 -12.64
N ASN A 97 2.70 13.75 -13.52
CA ASN A 97 1.27 13.58 -13.32
C ASN A 97 0.55 13.01 -14.55
N MET A 98 1.20 12.06 -15.23
CA MET A 98 0.60 11.37 -16.38
C MET A 98 -0.63 10.53 -15.98
N VAL A 99 -0.67 10.04 -14.74
CA VAL A 99 -1.82 9.34 -14.14
C VAL A 99 -2.26 10.08 -12.88
N PRO A 100 -3.19 11.04 -12.97
CA PRO A 100 -3.53 11.92 -11.83
C PRO A 100 -4.11 11.19 -10.61
N ALA A 101 -4.79 10.05 -10.81
CA ALA A 101 -5.52 9.34 -9.78
C ALA A 101 -4.74 8.17 -9.13
N ASP A 102 -3.49 7.91 -9.53
CA ASP A 102 -2.69 6.76 -9.09
C ASP A 102 -2.60 6.61 -7.57
N CYS A 103 -2.09 7.64 -6.89
CA CYS A 103 -1.96 7.65 -5.42
C CYS A 103 -3.32 7.57 -4.72
N GLN A 104 -4.35 8.21 -5.27
CA GLN A 104 -5.70 8.15 -4.69
C GLN A 104 -6.29 6.76 -4.80
N MET A 105 -6.10 6.09 -5.94
CA MET A 105 -6.54 4.71 -6.14
C MET A 105 -5.80 3.74 -5.22
N LEU A 106 -4.49 3.93 -5.06
CA LEU A 106 -3.68 3.16 -4.13
C LEU A 106 -4.19 3.32 -2.69
N LEU A 107 -4.39 4.56 -2.22
CA LEU A 107 -4.88 4.81 -0.87
C LEU A 107 -6.32 4.33 -0.65
N ARG A 108 -7.17 4.35 -1.67
CA ARG A 108 -8.48 3.71 -1.62
C ARG A 108 -8.35 2.21 -1.35
N ARG A 109 -7.44 1.55 -2.07
CA ARG A 109 -7.18 0.12 -1.87
C ARG A 109 -6.62 -0.20 -0.49
N VAL A 110 -5.73 0.65 0.03
CA VAL A 110 -5.23 0.56 1.42
C VAL A 110 -6.39 0.67 2.41
N LYS A 111 -7.30 1.64 2.22
CA LYS A 111 -8.48 1.81 3.07
C LYS A 111 -9.41 0.57 3.04
N GLU A 112 -9.66 0.01 1.86
CA GLU A 112 -10.49 -1.17 1.70
C GLU A 112 -9.87 -2.41 2.37
N THR A 113 -8.56 -2.60 2.22
CA THR A 113 -7.86 -3.81 2.65
C THR A 113 -7.43 -3.74 4.12
N LEU A 114 -6.85 -2.62 4.55
CA LEU A 114 -6.27 -2.45 5.87
C LEU A 114 -7.12 -1.65 6.84
N ARG A 115 -8.24 -1.08 6.37
CA ARG A 115 -9.11 -0.17 7.16
C ARG A 115 -8.37 1.05 7.71
N LEU A 116 -7.29 1.44 7.05
CA LEU A 116 -6.50 2.62 7.38
C LEU A 116 -6.78 3.74 6.37
N GLU A 117 -7.07 4.91 6.86
CA GLU A 117 -7.37 6.08 6.04
C GLU A 117 -6.21 7.06 6.08
N TYR A 118 -5.55 7.23 4.94
CA TYR A 118 -4.47 8.17 4.75
C TYR A 118 -4.78 9.12 3.60
N LYS A 119 -4.06 10.24 3.58
CA LYS A 119 -4.13 11.22 2.50
C LYS A 119 -2.87 11.16 1.64
N THR A 120 -2.99 11.64 0.43
CA THR A 120 -1.86 11.96 -0.44
C THR A 120 -1.73 13.48 -0.56
N GLN A 121 -0.53 13.96 -0.80
CA GLN A 121 -0.27 15.37 -1.10
C GLN A 121 0.71 15.51 -2.27
N THR A 122 0.60 16.62 -2.99
CA THR A 122 1.60 16.99 -4.00
C THR A 122 2.76 17.67 -3.32
N VAL A 123 3.96 17.32 -3.72
CA VAL A 123 5.22 17.77 -3.09
C VAL A 123 6.13 18.39 -4.13
N ASP A 124 6.59 19.59 -3.86
CA ASP A 124 7.72 20.20 -4.56
C ASP A 124 8.97 19.99 -3.71
N LEU A 125 10.02 19.39 -4.29
CA LEU A 125 11.28 19.15 -3.59
C LEU A 125 11.96 20.44 -3.11
N ALA A 126 11.71 21.57 -3.75
CA ALA A 126 12.27 22.84 -3.32
C ALA A 126 11.74 23.26 -1.95
N THR A 127 10.44 23.09 -1.72
CA THR A 127 9.74 23.52 -0.49
C THR A 127 9.56 22.42 0.53
N PHE A 128 9.79 21.16 0.17
CA PHE A 128 9.64 20.01 1.06
C PHE A 128 10.61 20.07 2.23
N SER A 129 10.13 19.82 3.46
CA SER A 129 10.93 19.82 4.69
C SER A 129 12.03 18.76 4.70
N GLY A 130 11.80 17.63 4.03
CA GLY A 130 12.67 16.45 4.07
C GLY A 130 12.47 15.60 5.32
N ASP A 131 11.39 15.81 6.07
CA ASP A 131 11.07 15.03 7.28
C ASP A 131 10.19 13.81 6.96
N PRO A 132 10.72 12.57 7.14
CA PRO A 132 9.94 11.36 6.94
C PRO A 132 8.80 11.18 7.94
N SER A 133 8.85 11.85 9.09
CA SER A 133 7.76 11.77 10.08
C SER A 133 6.50 12.50 9.60
N GLU A 134 6.65 13.51 8.77
CA GLU A 134 5.55 14.23 8.14
C GLU A 134 5.04 13.46 6.90
N LEU A 135 5.96 12.92 6.12
CA LEU A 135 5.67 12.26 4.85
C LEU A 135 6.60 11.06 4.62
N PRO A 136 6.18 9.85 5.00
CA PRO A 136 7.02 8.66 4.98
C PRO A 136 7.42 8.18 3.59
N ILE A 137 6.59 8.42 2.56
CA ILE A 137 6.78 7.88 1.22
C ILE A 137 6.74 9.03 0.20
N LEU A 138 7.80 9.16 -0.58
CA LEU A 138 7.82 10.00 -1.78
C LEU A 138 7.59 9.13 -3.01
N HIS A 139 6.61 9.49 -3.81
CA HIS A 139 6.24 8.78 -5.04
C HIS A 139 6.62 9.61 -6.26
N PHE A 140 7.47 9.03 -7.09
CA PHE A 140 7.84 9.56 -8.40
C PHE A 140 7.26 8.63 -9.46
N SER A 141 6.39 9.13 -10.28
CA SER A 141 5.84 8.39 -11.41
C SER A 141 6.12 9.12 -12.72
N GLY A 142 6.29 8.40 -13.80
CA GLY A 142 6.49 9.02 -15.09
C GLY A 142 6.91 8.08 -16.22
N GLY A 143 6.98 8.66 -17.42
CA GLY A 143 7.38 7.94 -18.63
C GLY A 143 8.68 8.45 -19.26
N ARG A 144 9.20 9.61 -18.86
CA ARG A 144 10.42 10.23 -19.41
C ARG A 144 11.57 10.08 -18.43
N THR A 145 12.80 10.27 -18.92
CA THR A 145 14.00 10.16 -18.09
C THR A 145 13.98 11.18 -16.95
N ILE A 146 13.96 10.70 -15.72
CA ILE A 146 14.05 11.51 -14.52
C ILE A 146 15.51 11.88 -14.24
N ARG A 147 15.73 13.11 -13.80
CA ARG A 147 17.05 13.62 -13.35
C ARG A 147 16.86 14.60 -12.22
N PHE A 148 17.75 14.54 -11.24
CA PHE A 148 17.78 15.45 -10.11
C PHE A 148 18.99 16.37 -10.18
N THR A 149 18.83 17.55 -9.62
CA THR A 149 19.96 18.45 -9.31
C THR A 149 20.77 17.91 -8.14
N ASP A 150 21.98 18.39 -7.95
CA ASP A 150 22.82 17.96 -6.81
C ASP A 150 22.19 18.34 -5.47
N ALA A 151 21.52 19.47 -5.38
CA ALA A 151 20.80 19.90 -4.18
C ALA A 151 19.63 18.94 -3.85
N GLU A 152 18.87 18.51 -4.86
CA GLU A 152 17.81 17.53 -4.67
C GLU A 152 18.35 16.16 -4.25
N ARG A 153 19.47 15.71 -4.84
CA ARG A 153 20.13 14.46 -4.44
C ARG A 153 20.56 14.50 -2.97
N VAL A 154 21.15 15.59 -2.53
CA VAL A 154 21.54 15.77 -1.11
C VAL A 154 20.32 15.71 -0.20
N LYS A 155 19.23 16.39 -0.57
CA LYS A 155 17.98 16.39 0.18
C LYS A 155 17.34 14.99 0.23
N LEU A 156 17.26 14.31 -0.91
CA LEU A 156 16.69 12.96 -1.01
C LEU A 156 17.55 11.95 -0.25
N ARG A 157 18.88 12.08 -0.30
CA ARG A 157 19.78 11.23 0.49
C ARG A 157 19.52 11.40 1.99
N LYS A 158 19.46 12.65 2.48
CA LYS A 158 19.15 12.92 3.88
C LYS A 158 17.80 12.31 4.26
N TYR A 159 16.76 12.56 3.47
CA TYR A 159 15.43 11.99 3.68
C TYR A 159 15.45 10.46 3.79
N LEU A 160 16.18 9.77 2.92
CA LEU A 160 16.31 8.31 2.96
C LEU A 160 17.06 7.84 4.21
N LEU A 161 18.15 8.51 4.60
CA LEU A 161 18.92 8.17 5.80
C LEU A 161 18.10 8.40 7.08
N ASP A 162 17.27 9.41 7.12
CA ASP A 162 16.39 9.74 8.24
C ASP A 162 15.15 8.80 8.35
N GLY A 163 15.00 7.85 7.42
CA GLY A 163 13.95 6.82 7.51
C GLY A 163 12.88 6.88 6.42
N GLY A 164 12.92 7.85 5.53
CA GLY A 164 11.99 7.97 4.40
C GLY A 164 12.13 6.86 3.37
N THR A 165 11.10 6.67 2.57
CA THR A 165 11.08 5.69 1.47
C THR A 165 10.75 6.39 0.16
N ILE A 166 11.43 6.01 -0.91
CA ILE A 166 11.15 6.49 -2.27
C ILE A 166 10.59 5.34 -3.10
N LEU A 167 9.48 5.61 -3.79
CA LEU A 167 8.89 4.72 -4.78
C LEU A 167 9.00 5.38 -6.16
N PHE A 168 9.69 4.72 -7.08
CA PHE A 168 9.70 5.05 -8.49
C PHE A 168 8.79 4.12 -9.26
N ASP A 169 7.83 4.67 -9.98
CA ASP A 169 6.84 3.93 -10.75
C ASP A 169 6.92 4.28 -12.23
N SER A 170 7.34 3.32 -13.05
CA SER A 170 7.50 3.48 -14.49
C SER A 170 6.16 3.32 -15.18
N ILE A 171 5.51 4.44 -15.53
CA ILE A 171 4.22 4.41 -16.21
C ILE A 171 4.36 3.62 -17.52
N VAL A 172 3.45 2.66 -17.72
CA VAL A 172 3.41 1.78 -18.89
C VAL A 172 4.75 1.04 -19.13
N GLY A 173 5.53 0.83 -18.07
CA GLY A 173 6.80 0.15 -18.17
C GLY A 173 7.87 0.92 -18.95
N SER A 174 7.88 2.24 -18.85
CA SER A 174 8.83 3.08 -19.59
C SER A 174 10.27 2.78 -19.21
N PRO A 175 11.09 2.29 -20.15
CA PRO A 175 12.50 2.00 -19.88
C PRO A 175 13.34 3.26 -19.67
N TYR A 176 12.84 4.41 -20.13
CA TYR A 176 13.55 5.70 -19.98
C TYR A 176 13.46 6.20 -18.55
N PHE A 177 12.25 6.19 -17.98
CA PHE A 177 12.04 6.56 -16.58
C PHE A 177 12.78 5.59 -15.66
N TYR A 178 12.61 4.30 -15.87
CA TYR A 178 13.21 3.25 -15.05
C TYR A 178 14.75 3.35 -14.99
N ARG A 179 15.42 3.49 -16.15
CA ARG A 179 16.88 3.66 -16.20
C ARG A 179 17.33 4.95 -15.52
N GLY A 180 16.58 6.05 -15.74
CA GLY A 180 16.84 7.32 -15.05
C GLY A 180 16.74 7.17 -13.54
N ALA A 181 15.68 6.54 -13.04
CA ALA A 181 15.47 6.29 -11.62
C ALA A 181 16.56 5.40 -11.00
N MET A 182 16.99 4.35 -11.72
CA MET A 182 18.13 3.52 -11.31
C MET A 182 19.43 4.33 -11.20
N GLU A 183 19.71 5.16 -12.19
CA GLU A 183 20.93 5.98 -12.20
C GLU A 183 20.90 7.01 -11.07
N GLU A 184 19.79 7.70 -10.87
CA GLU A 184 19.63 8.65 -9.78
C GLU A 184 19.72 7.97 -8.40
N THR A 185 19.14 6.77 -8.25
CA THR A 185 19.28 6.00 -7.00
C THR A 185 20.75 5.69 -6.70
N ARG A 186 21.54 5.27 -7.70
CA ARG A 186 22.99 5.03 -7.52
C ARG A 186 23.78 6.28 -7.14
N ARG A 187 23.35 7.45 -7.65
CA ARG A 187 23.98 8.73 -7.28
C ARG A 187 23.61 9.17 -5.88
N ILE A 188 22.37 8.95 -5.46
CA ILE A 188 21.87 9.30 -4.12
C ILE A 188 22.46 8.36 -3.05
N LEU A 189 22.53 7.06 -3.34
CA LEU A 189 22.98 6.01 -2.43
C LEU A 189 24.10 5.15 -3.08
N PRO A 190 25.30 5.70 -3.28
CA PRO A 190 26.38 4.96 -3.95
C PRO A 190 26.84 3.72 -3.19
N GLU A 191 26.64 3.69 -1.89
CA GLU A 191 26.94 2.54 -1.01
C GLU A 191 25.89 1.42 -1.09
N SER A 192 24.72 1.70 -1.65
CA SER A 192 23.57 0.78 -1.67
C SER A 192 23.21 0.39 -3.10
N PRO A 193 23.76 -0.69 -3.64
CA PRO A 193 23.50 -1.09 -5.02
C PRO A 193 22.03 -1.44 -5.21
N VAL A 194 21.45 -0.97 -6.31
CA VAL A 194 20.12 -1.38 -6.75
C VAL A 194 20.19 -2.82 -7.23
N ARG A 195 19.31 -3.67 -6.70
CA ARG A 195 19.21 -5.09 -7.03
C ARG A 195 17.76 -5.55 -7.04
N ARG A 196 17.51 -6.68 -7.68
CA ARG A 196 16.21 -7.34 -7.67
C ARG A 196 15.82 -7.66 -6.24
N ILE A 197 14.58 -7.33 -5.87
CA ILE A 197 14.01 -7.69 -4.57
C ILE A 197 13.66 -9.18 -4.61
N ASP A 198 14.08 -9.92 -3.59
CA ASP A 198 13.80 -11.34 -3.47
C ASP A 198 12.28 -11.60 -3.50
N PRO A 199 11.78 -12.56 -4.29
CA PRO A 199 10.36 -12.93 -4.30
C PRO A 199 9.80 -13.30 -2.92
N ASP A 200 10.67 -13.76 -2.01
CA ASP A 200 10.31 -14.08 -0.63
C ASP A 200 10.30 -12.87 0.31
N HIS A 201 10.67 -11.69 -0.18
CA HIS A 201 10.69 -10.48 0.62
C HIS A 201 9.29 -10.10 1.12
N ALA A 202 9.25 -9.56 2.34
CA ALA A 202 8.00 -9.19 3.02
C ALA A 202 7.10 -8.25 2.19
N VAL A 203 7.66 -7.38 1.34
CA VAL A 203 6.89 -6.47 0.48
C VAL A 203 5.85 -7.19 -0.38
N PHE A 204 6.12 -8.43 -0.80
CA PHE A 204 5.19 -9.23 -1.60
C PHE A 204 4.18 -10.03 -0.77
N ARG A 205 4.33 -10.06 0.56
CA ARG A 205 3.57 -10.96 1.45
C ARG A 205 2.82 -10.28 2.58
N MET A 206 3.19 -9.04 2.96
CA MET A 206 2.65 -8.36 4.15
C MET A 206 1.13 -8.19 4.15
N VAL A 207 0.56 -7.87 3.01
CA VAL A 207 -0.90 -7.62 2.88
C VAL A 207 -1.58 -8.76 2.16
N ARG A 208 -0.95 -9.27 1.13
CA ARG A 208 -1.43 -10.35 0.27
C ARG A 208 -0.24 -11.09 -0.30
N ASN A 209 -0.29 -12.41 -0.32
CA ASN A 209 0.74 -13.19 -0.98
C ASN A 209 0.66 -12.99 -2.50
N THR A 210 1.52 -12.13 -3.04
CA THR A 210 1.56 -11.81 -4.46
C THR A 210 2.61 -12.69 -5.13
N THR A 211 2.16 -13.76 -5.76
CA THR A 211 3.03 -14.71 -6.47
C THR A 211 3.07 -14.48 -7.98
N SER A 212 2.11 -13.74 -8.51
CA SER A 212 2.02 -13.44 -9.95
C SER A 212 1.22 -12.17 -10.21
N GLU A 213 1.56 -11.50 -11.29
CA GLU A 213 0.87 -10.30 -11.79
C GLU A 213 0.45 -10.50 -13.24
N LYS A 214 -0.67 -9.89 -13.63
CA LYS A 214 -1.13 -9.87 -15.01
C LYS A 214 -0.71 -8.56 -15.67
N ILE A 215 0.06 -8.66 -16.74
CA ILE A 215 0.47 -7.53 -17.56
C ILE A 215 -0.26 -7.61 -18.90
N ASN A 216 -0.73 -6.47 -19.39
CA ASN A 216 -1.41 -6.33 -20.69
C ASN A 216 -2.55 -7.36 -20.89
N GLY A 217 -3.30 -7.61 -19.83
CA GLY A 217 -4.52 -8.44 -19.83
C GLY A 217 -4.31 -9.95 -19.84
N ASN A 218 -3.29 -10.47 -20.52
CA ASN A 218 -3.16 -11.91 -20.76
C ASN A 218 -1.82 -12.54 -20.31
N ARG A 219 -0.79 -11.74 -20.08
CA ARG A 219 0.52 -12.27 -19.66
C ARG A 219 0.63 -12.28 -18.16
N THR A 220 0.84 -13.44 -17.57
CA THR A 220 1.11 -13.58 -16.13
C THR A 220 2.62 -13.67 -15.94
N ILE A 221 3.17 -12.85 -15.07
CA ILE A 221 4.58 -12.85 -14.69
C ILE A 221 4.71 -12.90 -13.17
N ALA A 222 5.90 -13.27 -12.68
CA ALA A 222 6.25 -13.07 -11.29
C ALA A 222 6.33 -11.54 -11.00
N PRO A 223 5.96 -11.08 -9.80
CA PRO A 223 6.12 -9.67 -9.44
C PRO A 223 7.62 -9.33 -9.44
N GLU A 224 7.98 -8.30 -10.17
CA GLU A 224 9.36 -7.87 -10.32
C GLU A 224 9.50 -6.44 -9.82
N LEU A 225 10.24 -6.28 -8.72
CA LEU A 225 10.64 -4.99 -8.20
C LEU A 225 12.15 -4.98 -7.99
N ASP A 226 12.76 -3.84 -8.23
CA ASP A 226 14.14 -3.61 -7.83
C ASP A 226 14.18 -2.63 -6.66
N GLY A 227 15.27 -2.63 -5.90
CA GLY A 227 15.36 -1.76 -4.76
C GLY A 227 16.76 -1.55 -4.23
N ALA A 228 16.92 -0.51 -3.43
CA ALA A 228 18.12 -0.23 -2.67
C ALA A 228 17.84 -0.25 -1.18
N TYR A 229 18.78 -0.79 -0.42
CA TYR A 229 18.64 -1.01 1.02
C TYR A 229 19.56 -0.09 1.82
N ILE A 230 19.07 0.38 2.96
CA ILE A 230 19.87 1.04 4.00
C ILE A 230 19.83 0.13 5.23
N GLY A 231 20.93 -0.55 5.50
CA GLY A 231 20.93 -1.65 6.45
C GLY A 231 20.00 -2.78 6.00
N SER A 232 19.03 -3.15 6.82
CA SER A 232 17.99 -4.14 6.50
C SER A 232 16.72 -3.53 5.89
N ARG A 233 16.60 -2.19 5.87
CA ARG A 233 15.40 -1.51 5.40
C ARG A 233 15.45 -1.28 3.90
N LEU A 234 14.40 -1.69 3.21
CA LEU A 234 14.16 -1.35 1.80
C LEU A 234 13.79 0.15 1.72
N ALA A 235 14.74 0.97 1.28
CA ALA A 235 14.63 2.42 1.29
C ALA A 235 14.15 2.99 -0.05
N VAL A 236 14.54 2.37 -1.16
CA VAL A 236 14.09 2.74 -2.50
C VAL A 236 13.48 1.53 -3.17
N ILE A 237 12.33 1.72 -3.80
CA ILE A 237 11.61 0.70 -4.57
C ILE A 237 11.47 1.23 -6.00
N LEU A 238 11.80 0.40 -6.98
CA LEU A 238 11.65 0.71 -8.39
C LEU A 238 10.73 -0.32 -9.04
N SER A 239 9.61 0.17 -9.59
CA SER A 239 8.68 -0.64 -10.38
C SER A 239 9.03 -0.48 -11.86
N PRO A 240 9.40 -1.57 -12.55
CA PRO A 240 9.71 -1.53 -13.98
C PRO A 240 8.48 -1.51 -14.88
N PHE A 241 7.26 -1.70 -14.31
CA PHE A 241 6.00 -1.86 -15.07
C PHE A 241 4.94 -0.87 -14.65
#